data_8240ddbadec3c5539b0f83767f6acfcc
#
_entry.id   8240ddbadec3c5539b0f83767f6acfcc
#
_cell.length_a   1.000
_cell.length_b   1.000
_cell.length_c   1.000
_cell.angle_alpha   90.00
_cell.angle_beta   90.00
_cell.angle_gamma   90.00
#
_symmetry.space_group_name_H-M   'P 1'
#
loop_
_entity.id
_entity.type
_entity.pdbx_description
1 polymer ?
#
loop_
_entity_poly.entity_id
_entity_poly.type
_entity_poly.pdbx_seq_one_letter_code
_entity_poly.pdbx_strand_id
1 'polypeptide(L)'
;RLLKASESATGRATTLTQQLLAFARRSTFTLDIVTLDEVLVACEPFLRRALGDESTLDLQFEPDLWSCRIDTAQFEAAILNLVVNARDAMPGGGRLEITTGNVVVDAAEARRSPDLTAGDYVLVGITDTGTGMDANVAAHIFEPFFTTKEVGKGTGLGLSQVYGFIKQSGGHVVIDTGLGVGTTFRLYLPRCEDPRQASDVLDTTTDVTPTGHETVLVVEDNAEVLELAVATIGDLGYRVLTAANGPSAMKIVQSDEPIDLLFSDIVMPGGMNGFELISRARAIRGELKALVTSGYANVHRPGTDRPDVPLLLKPYRRGDLARYVRMALDRA
;
A
#
# COMPACT_ATOMS: atom_id res chain seq x y z
N ARG A 1 -16.14 -26.34 -28.78
CA ARG A 1 -14.68 -26.40 -28.67
C ARG A 1 -14.02 -25.06 -29.03
N LEU A 2 -14.37 -24.39 -30.13
CA LEU A 2 -13.82 -23.10 -30.57
C LEU A 2 -14.10 -21.97 -29.58
N LEU A 3 -15.31 -21.87 -28.98
CA LEU A 3 -15.66 -20.86 -27.98
C LEU A 3 -14.80 -20.98 -26.71
N LYS A 4 -14.62 -22.19 -26.15
CA LYS A 4 -13.74 -22.40 -24.99
C LYS A 4 -12.26 -22.09 -25.28
N ALA A 5 -11.78 -22.36 -26.50
CA ALA A 5 -10.44 -21.99 -26.91
C ALA A 5 -10.28 -20.45 -27.05
N SER A 6 -11.31 -19.75 -27.52
CA SER A 6 -11.35 -18.29 -27.64
C SER A 6 -11.41 -17.61 -26.26
N GLU A 7 -12.24 -18.09 -25.34
CA GLU A 7 -12.31 -17.60 -23.94
C GLU A 7 -10.98 -17.79 -23.22
N SER A 8 -10.34 -18.96 -23.36
CA SER A 8 -9.03 -19.24 -22.79
C SER A 8 -7.92 -18.35 -23.40
N ALA A 9 -7.99 -18.07 -24.71
CA ALA A 9 -7.05 -17.16 -25.38
C ALA A 9 -7.21 -15.71 -24.93
N THR A 10 -8.45 -15.25 -24.77
CA THR A 10 -8.78 -13.90 -24.30
C THR A 10 -8.37 -13.70 -22.82
N GLY A 11 -8.61 -14.70 -21.97
CA GLY A 11 -8.17 -14.70 -20.58
C GLY A 11 -6.63 -14.60 -20.46
N ARG A 12 -5.90 -15.38 -21.27
CA ARG A 12 -4.41 -15.30 -21.33
C ARG A 12 -3.93 -13.95 -21.85
N ALA A 13 -4.55 -13.39 -22.87
CA ALA A 13 -4.20 -12.08 -23.41
C ALA A 13 -4.44 -10.97 -22.35
N THR A 14 -5.52 -11.04 -21.58
CA THR A 14 -5.80 -10.09 -20.49
C THR A 14 -4.77 -10.19 -19.37
N THR A 15 -4.40 -11.40 -18.96
CA THR A 15 -3.37 -11.63 -17.94
C THR A 15 -1.99 -11.15 -18.42
N LEU A 16 -1.60 -11.44 -19.66
CA LEU A 16 -0.37 -10.96 -20.28
C LEU A 16 -0.36 -9.43 -20.42
N THR A 17 -1.49 -8.83 -20.79
CA THR A 17 -1.60 -7.36 -20.92
C THR A 17 -1.51 -6.69 -19.55
N GLN A 18 -2.10 -7.25 -18.50
CA GLN A 18 -1.96 -6.77 -17.12
C GLN A 18 -0.54 -6.92 -16.60
N GLN A 19 0.13 -8.04 -16.89
CA GLN A 19 1.54 -8.26 -16.53
C GLN A 19 2.49 -7.31 -17.29
N LEU A 20 2.24 -7.07 -18.59
CA LEU A 20 2.98 -6.10 -19.40
C LEU A 20 2.70 -4.65 -18.96
N LEU A 21 1.47 -4.31 -18.57
CA LEU A 21 1.13 -3.00 -18.02
C LEU A 21 1.74 -2.78 -16.63
N ALA A 22 1.83 -3.82 -15.79
CA ALA A 22 2.57 -3.78 -14.54
C ALA A 22 4.08 -3.59 -14.75
N PHE A 23 4.64 -4.20 -15.80
CA PHE A 23 6.05 -4.05 -16.19
C PHE A 23 6.33 -2.68 -16.87
N ALA A 24 5.41 -2.20 -17.72
CA ALA A 24 5.56 -0.94 -18.47
C ALA A 24 5.21 0.31 -17.64
N ARG A 25 4.41 0.16 -16.59
CA ARG A 25 4.30 1.20 -15.58
C ARG A 25 5.63 1.23 -14.83
N ARG A 26 6.47 2.19 -15.16
CA ARG A 26 7.39 2.82 -14.21
C ARG A 26 6.50 3.48 -13.13
N SER A 27 5.81 2.66 -12.35
CA SER A 27 5.08 3.13 -11.17
C SER A 27 6.12 3.65 -10.21
N THR A 28 6.04 4.91 -9.92
CA THR A 28 6.68 5.51 -8.75
C THR A 28 6.37 4.58 -7.58
N PHE A 29 7.41 3.99 -7.00
CA PHE A 29 7.34 3.07 -5.87
C PHE A 29 6.69 3.83 -4.71
N THR A 30 5.46 3.49 -4.39
CA THR A 30 4.67 4.18 -3.37
C THR A 30 4.70 3.32 -2.11
N LEU A 31 5.50 3.74 -1.13
CA LEU A 31 5.61 3.03 0.14
C LEU A 31 4.55 3.53 1.11
N ASP A 32 3.60 2.67 1.44
CA ASP A 32 2.57 2.90 2.44
C ASP A 32 2.88 2.08 3.71
N ILE A 33 2.52 2.61 4.88
CA ILE A 33 2.55 1.85 6.13
C ILE A 33 1.22 1.15 6.25
N VAL A 34 1.24 -0.17 6.20
CA VAL A 34 0.06 -1.03 6.17
C VAL A 34 0.19 -2.22 7.11
N THR A 35 -0.95 -2.74 7.56
CA THR A 35 -1.06 -4.06 8.18
C THR A 35 -1.39 -5.07 7.08
N LEU A 36 -0.55 -6.10 6.93
CA LEU A 36 -0.65 -7.04 5.79
C LEU A 36 -1.96 -7.84 5.79
N ASP A 37 -2.54 -8.08 6.96
CA ASP A 37 -3.82 -8.78 7.08
C ASP A 37 -4.94 -8.01 6.37
N GLU A 38 -5.00 -6.67 6.52
CA GLU A 38 -6.00 -5.84 5.84
C GLU A 38 -5.88 -5.97 4.32
N VAL A 39 -4.65 -5.99 3.81
CA VAL A 39 -4.39 -6.15 2.37
C VAL A 39 -4.77 -7.54 1.89
N LEU A 40 -4.41 -8.59 2.64
CA LEU A 40 -4.72 -9.98 2.30
C LEU A 40 -6.24 -10.24 2.32
N VAL A 41 -6.96 -9.70 3.31
CA VAL A 41 -8.43 -9.77 3.38
C VAL A 41 -9.07 -9.06 2.19
N ALA A 42 -8.58 -7.88 1.84
CA ALA A 42 -9.13 -7.12 0.70
C ALA A 42 -8.93 -7.85 -0.64
N CYS A 43 -7.82 -8.55 -0.83
CA CYS A 43 -7.56 -9.30 -2.07
C CYS A 43 -8.04 -10.76 -2.05
N GLU A 44 -8.54 -11.29 -0.92
CA GLU A 44 -9.01 -12.69 -0.81
C GLU A 44 -9.94 -13.14 -1.94
N PRO A 45 -10.98 -12.38 -2.37
CA PRO A 45 -11.86 -12.81 -3.45
C PRO A 45 -11.11 -13.04 -4.78
N PHE A 46 -10.09 -12.24 -5.05
CA PHE A 46 -9.25 -12.38 -6.24
C PHE A 46 -8.32 -13.59 -6.12
N LEU A 47 -7.75 -13.82 -4.94
CA LEU A 47 -6.88 -14.97 -4.68
C LEU A 47 -7.66 -16.29 -4.81
N ARG A 48 -8.87 -16.37 -4.24
CA ARG A 48 -9.76 -17.55 -4.41
C ARG A 48 -10.08 -17.82 -5.88
N ARG A 49 -10.40 -16.78 -6.64
CA ARG A 49 -10.67 -16.91 -8.07
C ARG A 49 -9.44 -17.36 -8.87
N ALA A 50 -8.25 -16.85 -8.52
CA ALA A 50 -6.98 -17.22 -9.16
C ALA A 50 -6.57 -18.66 -8.85
N LEU A 51 -6.84 -19.13 -7.63
CA LEU A 51 -6.56 -20.49 -7.19
C LEU A 51 -7.48 -21.51 -7.90
N GLY A 52 -8.74 -21.13 -8.13
CA GLY A 52 -9.75 -21.99 -8.78
C GLY A 52 -10.50 -22.89 -7.81
N ASP A 53 -11.62 -23.46 -8.28
CA ASP A 53 -12.58 -24.19 -7.45
C ASP A 53 -12.09 -25.58 -6.98
N GLU A 54 -11.02 -26.10 -7.59
CA GLU A 54 -10.48 -27.44 -7.26
C GLU A 54 -9.55 -27.42 -6.03
N SER A 55 -9.16 -26.23 -5.55
CA SER A 55 -8.24 -26.05 -4.41
C SER A 55 -8.87 -25.18 -3.33
N THR A 56 -8.46 -25.42 -2.09
CA THR A 56 -8.91 -24.63 -0.92
C THR A 56 -7.88 -23.55 -0.55
N LEU A 57 -8.37 -22.35 -0.22
CA LEU A 57 -7.55 -21.26 0.34
C LEU A 57 -7.90 -21.09 1.82
N ASP A 58 -6.91 -21.23 2.68
CA ASP A 58 -6.99 -20.97 4.11
C ASP A 58 -6.15 -19.74 4.46
N LEU A 59 -6.74 -18.77 5.16
CA LEU A 59 -6.06 -17.59 5.67
C LEU A 59 -6.01 -17.67 7.20
N GLN A 60 -4.83 -17.53 7.77
CA GLN A 60 -4.61 -17.55 9.22
C GLN A 60 -3.76 -16.35 9.60
N PHE A 61 -4.35 -15.42 10.34
CA PHE A 61 -3.72 -14.18 10.75
C PHE A 61 -3.39 -14.20 12.23
N GLU A 62 -2.18 -13.76 12.58
CA GLU A 62 -1.78 -13.57 13.96
C GLU A 62 -2.40 -12.29 14.52
N PRO A 63 -3.00 -12.31 15.72
CA PRO A 63 -3.45 -11.10 16.41
C PRO A 63 -2.31 -10.09 16.59
N ASP A 64 -2.62 -8.80 16.54
CA ASP A 64 -1.66 -7.71 16.76
C ASP A 64 -0.45 -7.71 15.80
N LEU A 65 -0.71 -8.03 14.51
CA LEU A 65 0.31 -8.03 13.48
C LEU A 65 0.96 -6.64 13.34
N TRP A 66 2.28 -6.61 13.32
CA TRP A 66 3.03 -5.37 13.12
C TRP A 66 2.80 -4.78 11.73
N SER A 67 2.99 -3.47 11.61
CA SER A 67 2.91 -2.79 10.32
C SER A 67 4.22 -2.91 9.55
N CYS A 68 4.09 -2.89 8.21
CA CYS A 68 5.20 -2.83 7.27
C CYS A 68 5.09 -1.59 6.40
N ARG A 69 6.23 -1.12 5.88
CA ARG A 69 6.27 -0.06 4.87
C ARG A 69 6.56 -0.66 3.51
N ILE A 70 5.53 -0.83 2.69
CA ILE A 70 5.60 -1.51 1.40
C ILE A 70 4.75 -0.80 0.33
N ASP A 71 4.99 -1.14 -0.93
CA ASP A 71 4.08 -0.82 -2.03
C ASP A 71 2.96 -1.88 -2.07
N THR A 72 1.75 -1.48 -1.70
CA THR A 72 0.60 -2.37 -1.58
C THR A 72 0.27 -3.06 -2.90
N ALA A 73 0.32 -2.34 -4.03
CA ALA A 73 0.01 -2.91 -5.33
C ALA A 73 1.04 -3.97 -5.77
N GLN A 74 2.32 -3.76 -5.46
CA GLN A 74 3.36 -4.76 -5.73
C GLN A 74 3.25 -5.97 -4.79
N PHE A 75 2.87 -5.76 -3.53
CA PHE A 75 2.58 -6.85 -2.60
C PHE A 75 1.43 -7.72 -3.10
N GLU A 76 0.30 -7.14 -3.49
CA GLU A 76 -0.84 -7.86 -4.06
C GLU A 76 -0.43 -8.67 -5.30
N ALA A 77 0.35 -8.05 -6.20
CA ALA A 77 0.86 -8.73 -7.40
C ALA A 77 1.81 -9.89 -7.04
N ALA A 78 2.64 -9.72 -6.02
CA ALA A 78 3.55 -10.77 -5.54
C ALA A 78 2.77 -11.96 -4.95
N ILE A 79 1.77 -11.70 -4.10
CA ILE A 79 0.91 -12.76 -3.54
C ILE A 79 0.14 -13.46 -4.65
N LEU A 80 -0.44 -12.73 -5.59
CA LEU A 80 -1.15 -13.32 -6.74
C LEU A 80 -0.23 -14.23 -7.58
N ASN A 81 1.02 -13.82 -7.83
CA ASN A 81 2.00 -14.64 -8.52
C ASN A 81 2.29 -15.96 -7.78
N LEU A 82 2.41 -15.92 -6.44
CA LEU A 82 2.61 -17.11 -5.62
C LEU A 82 1.39 -18.04 -5.65
N VAL A 83 0.18 -17.48 -5.56
CA VAL A 83 -1.10 -18.24 -5.63
C VAL A 83 -1.24 -18.94 -6.98
N VAL A 84 -0.94 -18.26 -8.09
CA VAL A 84 -0.98 -18.85 -9.43
C VAL A 84 0.06 -19.96 -9.57
N ASN A 85 1.25 -19.80 -9.02
CA ASN A 85 2.27 -20.85 -9.04
C ASN A 85 1.87 -22.07 -8.19
N ALA A 86 1.28 -21.84 -7.01
CA ALA A 86 0.73 -22.90 -6.17
C ALA A 86 -0.37 -23.69 -6.90
N ARG A 87 -1.33 -23.02 -7.53
CA ARG A 87 -2.36 -23.68 -8.38
C ARG A 87 -1.75 -24.54 -9.45
N ASP A 88 -0.77 -24.00 -10.17
CA ASP A 88 -0.11 -24.74 -11.27
C ASP A 88 0.70 -25.95 -10.77
N ALA A 89 1.15 -25.91 -9.50
CA ALA A 89 1.80 -27.04 -8.82
C ALA A 89 0.80 -28.08 -8.27
N MET A 90 -0.51 -27.77 -8.25
CA MET A 90 -1.58 -28.62 -7.73
C MET A 90 -2.61 -28.97 -8.83
N PRO A 91 -2.24 -29.68 -9.91
CA PRO A 91 -3.13 -29.93 -11.06
C PRO A 91 -4.34 -30.80 -10.75
N GLY A 92 -4.38 -31.49 -9.61
CA GLY A 92 -5.50 -32.27 -9.11
C GLY A 92 -6.26 -31.61 -7.95
N GLY A 93 -6.05 -30.31 -7.75
CA GLY A 93 -6.51 -29.61 -6.56
C GLY A 93 -5.59 -29.79 -5.36
N GLY A 94 -5.84 -29.05 -4.29
CA GLY A 94 -5.02 -29.11 -3.08
C GLY A 94 -5.40 -28.02 -2.08
N ARG A 95 -4.48 -27.77 -1.12
CA ARG A 95 -4.65 -26.73 -0.09
C ARG A 95 -3.54 -25.71 -0.23
N LEU A 96 -3.94 -24.45 -0.28
CA LEU A 96 -3.06 -23.30 -0.13
C LEU A 96 -3.37 -22.60 1.18
N GLU A 97 -2.37 -22.48 2.03
CA GLU A 97 -2.45 -21.78 3.30
C GLU A 97 -1.61 -20.51 3.25
N ILE A 98 -2.20 -19.39 3.65
CA ILE A 98 -1.49 -18.12 3.82
C ILE A 98 -1.57 -17.74 5.30
N THR A 99 -0.41 -17.57 5.92
CA THR A 99 -0.28 -17.22 7.34
C THR A 99 0.46 -15.90 7.49
N THR A 100 0.14 -15.13 8.52
CA THR A 100 0.93 -13.96 8.93
C THR A 100 1.40 -14.14 10.36
N GLY A 101 2.50 -13.47 10.73
CA GLY A 101 3.04 -13.53 12.07
C GLY A 101 4.13 -12.50 12.33
N ASN A 102 4.37 -12.20 13.59
CA ASN A 102 5.46 -11.34 14.04
C ASN A 102 6.68 -12.20 14.39
N VAL A 103 7.85 -11.88 13.85
CA VAL A 103 9.08 -12.64 14.08
C VAL A 103 10.23 -11.70 14.45
N VAL A 104 10.91 -12.04 15.52
CA VAL A 104 12.16 -11.39 15.92
C VAL A 104 13.32 -12.31 15.51
N VAL A 105 14.08 -11.89 14.51
CA VAL A 105 15.27 -12.63 14.05
C VAL A 105 16.47 -12.21 14.88
N ASP A 106 17.01 -13.11 15.65
CA ASP A 106 18.21 -12.84 16.45
C ASP A 106 19.51 -12.99 15.63
N ALA A 107 20.64 -12.56 16.22
CA ALA A 107 21.95 -12.64 15.56
C ALA A 107 22.43 -14.09 15.32
N ALA A 108 21.88 -15.10 16.01
CA ALA A 108 22.24 -16.50 15.81
C ALA A 108 21.45 -17.08 14.63
N GLU A 109 20.18 -16.71 14.50
CA GLU A 109 19.32 -17.08 13.38
C GLU A 109 19.75 -16.39 12.07
N ALA A 110 20.09 -15.10 12.12
CA ALA A 110 20.65 -14.37 10.99
C ALA A 110 21.92 -15.02 10.44
N ARG A 111 22.77 -15.60 11.29
CA ARG A 111 23.97 -16.33 10.84
C ARG A 111 23.70 -17.63 10.08
N ARG A 112 22.50 -18.23 10.25
CA ARG A 112 22.08 -19.45 9.54
C ARG A 112 21.51 -19.16 8.14
N SER A 113 21.09 -17.95 7.90
CA SER A 113 20.52 -17.47 6.63
C SER A 113 21.34 -16.29 6.11
N PRO A 114 22.25 -16.50 5.13
CA PRO A 114 23.25 -15.50 4.74
C PRO A 114 22.70 -14.13 4.34
N ASP A 115 21.45 -14.07 3.91
CA ASP A 115 20.79 -12.85 3.44
C ASP A 115 19.81 -12.23 4.44
N LEU A 116 19.53 -12.90 5.58
CA LEU A 116 18.61 -12.41 6.60
C LEU A 116 19.40 -11.66 7.68
N THR A 117 19.05 -10.41 7.95
CA THR A 117 19.66 -9.62 9.01
C THR A 117 18.87 -9.74 10.31
N ALA A 118 19.55 -9.57 11.46
CA ALA A 118 18.86 -9.51 12.75
C ALA A 118 17.94 -8.29 12.79
N GLY A 119 16.72 -8.45 13.30
CA GLY A 119 15.71 -7.41 13.38
C GLY A 119 14.31 -7.95 13.56
N ASP A 120 13.34 -7.05 13.63
CA ASP A 120 11.91 -7.34 13.73
C ASP A 120 11.29 -7.41 12.35
N TYR A 121 10.54 -8.48 12.08
CA TYR A 121 9.91 -8.72 10.78
C TYR A 121 8.46 -9.14 10.93
N VAL A 122 7.64 -8.74 9.97
CA VAL A 122 6.37 -9.38 9.69
C VAL A 122 6.64 -10.51 8.70
N LEU A 123 6.23 -11.70 9.07
CA LEU A 123 6.37 -12.92 8.27
C LEU A 123 5.04 -13.20 7.56
N VAL A 124 5.12 -13.42 6.24
CA VAL A 124 4.00 -13.98 5.46
C VAL A 124 4.44 -15.35 4.96
N GLY A 125 3.77 -16.39 5.42
CA GLY A 125 3.96 -17.77 4.98
C GLY A 125 2.92 -18.13 3.92
N ILE A 126 3.37 -18.70 2.78
CA ILE A 126 2.49 -19.21 1.72
C ILE A 126 2.87 -20.66 1.47
N THR A 127 2.00 -21.60 1.87
CA THR A 127 2.26 -23.05 1.82
C THR A 127 1.27 -23.74 0.90
N ASP A 128 1.75 -24.43 -0.11
CA ASP A 128 0.96 -25.28 -0.99
C ASP A 128 1.25 -26.78 -0.74
N THR A 129 0.29 -27.62 -1.07
CA THR A 129 0.42 -29.08 -1.03
C THR A 129 0.70 -29.67 -2.40
N GLY A 130 1.37 -28.92 -3.26
CA GLY A 130 1.63 -29.28 -4.64
C GLY A 130 2.78 -30.27 -4.83
N THR A 131 3.25 -30.36 -6.06
CA THR A 131 4.32 -31.29 -6.45
C THR A 131 5.67 -30.97 -5.83
N GLY A 132 5.86 -29.75 -5.32
CA GLY A 132 7.14 -29.27 -4.83
C GLY A 132 8.23 -29.20 -5.90
N MET A 133 9.46 -28.95 -5.47
CA MET A 133 10.62 -28.78 -6.35
C MET A 133 11.82 -29.59 -5.85
N ASP A 134 12.67 -30.04 -6.76
CA ASP A 134 13.97 -30.54 -6.40
C ASP A 134 14.97 -29.42 -6.07
N ALA A 135 16.09 -29.75 -5.43
CA ALA A 135 17.06 -28.74 -4.98
C ALA A 135 17.69 -27.95 -6.14
N ASN A 136 17.81 -28.55 -7.33
CA ASN A 136 18.39 -27.88 -8.49
C ASN A 136 17.42 -26.84 -9.06
N VAL A 137 16.13 -27.18 -9.15
CA VAL A 137 15.08 -26.23 -9.53
C VAL A 137 14.99 -25.10 -8.50
N ALA A 138 14.95 -25.44 -7.20
CA ALA A 138 14.83 -24.44 -6.11
C ALA A 138 15.98 -23.42 -6.13
N ALA A 139 17.18 -23.81 -6.54
CA ALA A 139 18.33 -22.90 -6.63
C ALA A 139 18.20 -21.81 -7.71
N HIS A 140 17.37 -22.04 -8.74
CA HIS A 140 17.28 -21.17 -9.92
C HIS A 140 15.94 -20.46 -10.07
N ILE A 141 14.94 -20.72 -9.21
CA ILE A 141 13.56 -20.23 -9.40
C ILE A 141 13.41 -18.71 -9.39
N PHE A 142 14.36 -17.98 -8.83
CA PHE A 142 14.36 -16.51 -8.81
C PHE A 142 15.12 -15.90 -10.00
N GLU A 143 15.76 -16.71 -10.84
CA GLU A 143 16.40 -16.19 -12.03
C GLU A 143 15.35 -15.72 -13.05
N PRO A 144 15.51 -14.53 -13.62
CA PRO A 144 14.58 -14.04 -14.66
C PRO A 144 14.53 -15.03 -15.83
N PHE A 145 13.31 -15.27 -16.32
CA PHE A 145 13.01 -16.20 -17.42
C PHE A 145 13.19 -17.69 -17.13
N PHE A 146 13.60 -18.08 -15.92
CA PHE A 146 13.67 -19.48 -15.53
C PHE A 146 12.25 -20.05 -15.35
N THR A 147 11.97 -21.16 -16.01
CA THR A 147 10.68 -21.87 -15.92
C THR A 147 10.84 -23.36 -16.22
N THR A 148 10.13 -24.18 -15.46
CA THR A 148 10.00 -25.63 -15.70
C THR A 148 8.75 -25.97 -16.52
N LYS A 149 7.91 -24.95 -16.83
CA LYS A 149 6.68 -25.11 -17.61
C LYS A 149 6.99 -25.20 -19.10
N GLU A 150 6.11 -25.88 -19.85
CA GLU A 150 6.23 -25.96 -21.31
C GLU A 150 6.30 -24.57 -21.97
N VAL A 151 6.99 -24.51 -23.10
CA VAL A 151 7.15 -23.27 -23.87
C VAL A 151 5.79 -22.61 -24.14
N GLY A 152 5.64 -21.36 -23.71
CA GLY A 152 4.41 -20.56 -23.83
C GLY A 152 3.41 -20.71 -22.68
N LYS A 153 3.64 -21.57 -21.68
CA LYS A 153 2.80 -21.69 -20.47
C LYS A 153 3.35 -20.97 -19.23
N GLY A 154 4.58 -20.49 -19.28
CA GLY A 154 5.20 -19.73 -18.21
C GLY A 154 6.12 -18.65 -18.76
N THR A 155 6.10 -17.44 -18.18
CA THR A 155 7.00 -16.35 -18.58
C THR A 155 8.35 -16.42 -17.87
N GLY A 156 8.45 -17.17 -16.77
CA GLY A 156 9.64 -17.21 -15.89
C GLY A 156 9.92 -15.89 -15.17
N LEU A 157 8.98 -14.93 -15.16
CA LEU A 157 9.17 -13.62 -14.54
C LEU A 157 8.48 -13.47 -13.17
N GLY A 158 7.47 -14.31 -12.87
CA GLY A 158 6.65 -14.15 -11.67
C GLY A 158 7.45 -14.23 -10.37
N LEU A 159 8.26 -15.25 -10.18
CA LEU A 159 9.06 -15.41 -8.95
C LEU A 159 10.22 -14.43 -8.86
N SER A 160 10.85 -14.07 -9.98
CA SER A 160 11.88 -13.01 -9.98
C SER A 160 11.30 -11.64 -9.61
N GLN A 161 10.05 -11.34 -9.99
CA GLN A 161 9.33 -10.14 -9.56
C GLN A 161 9.02 -10.16 -8.06
N VAL A 162 8.55 -11.30 -7.52
CA VAL A 162 8.35 -11.47 -6.06
C VAL A 162 9.66 -11.21 -5.31
N TYR A 163 10.75 -11.83 -5.73
CA TYR A 163 12.06 -11.65 -5.11
C TYR A 163 12.52 -10.19 -5.17
N GLY A 164 12.42 -9.56 -6.34
CA GLY A 164 12.79 -8.15 -6.54
C GLY A 164 11.99 -7.21 -5.65
N PHE A 165 10.68 -7.40 -5.56
CA PHE A 165 9.80 -6.61 -4.69
C PHE A 165 10.20 -6.75 -3.20
N ILE A 166 10.36 -7.98 -2.71
CA ILE A 166 10.71 -8.22 -1.30
C ILE A 166 12.09 -7.61 -0.97
N LYS A 167 13.09 -7.78 -1.84
CA LYS A 167 14.42 -7.16 -1.66
C LYS A 167 14.36 -5.63 -1.69
N GLN A 168 13.56 -5.05 -2.57
CA GLN A 168 13.35 -3.60 -2.66
C GLN A 168 12.63 -3.04 -1.42
N SER A 169 11.79 -3.85 -0.77
CA SER A 169 11.16 -3.54 0.52
C SER A 169 12.09 -3.73 1.72
N GLY A 170 13.37 -4.06 1.51
CA GLY A 170 14.34 -4.35 2.58
C GLY A 170 14.11 -5.73 3.23
N GLY A 171 13.30 -6.57 2.61
CA GLY A 171 12.89 -7.87 3.12
C GLY A 171 13.73 -9.04 2.62
N HIS A 172 13.30 -10.24 3.00
CA HIS A 172 13.96 -11.48 2.65
C HIS A 172 12.96 -12.57 2.29
N VAL A 173 13.36 -13.51 1.42
CA VAL A 173 12.55 -14.68 1.01
C VAL A 173 13.30 -15.96 1.36
N VAL A 174 12.62 -16.85 2.06
CA VAL A 174 13.09 -18.22 2.33
C VAL A 174 12.11 -19.19 1.69
N ILE A 175 12.65 -20.30 1.16
CA ILE A 175 11.84 -21.34 0.54
C ILE A 175 12.17 -22.68 1.19
N ASP A 176 11.10 -23.40 1.56
CA ASP A 176 11.16 -24.80 1.92
C ASP A 176 10.33 -25.57 0.91
N THR A 177 10.95 -26.56 0.25
CA THR A 177 10.27 -27.35 -0.76
C THR A 177 10.85 -28.75 -0.83
N GLY A 178 10.04 -29.72 -1.22
CA GLY A 178 10.46 -31.09 -1.48
C GLY A 178 9.52 -31.76 -2.47
N LEU A 179 10.06 -32.61 -3.32
CA LEU A 179 9.27 -33.35 -4.31
C LEU A 179 8.16 -34.16 -3.63
N GLY A 180 6.91 -33.93 -4.05
CA GLY A 180 5.71 -34.56 -3.51
C GLY A 180 5.29 -34.08 -2.13
N VAL A 181 5.96 -33.07 -1.55
CA VAL A 181 5.64 -32.49 -0.24
C VAL A 181 4.90 -31.18 -0.37
N GLY A 182 5.20 -30.40 -1.42
CA GLY A 182 4.70 -29.05 -1.64
C GLY A 182 5.78 -28.00 -1.46
N THR A 183 5.38 -26.72 -1.42
CA THR A 183 6.30 -25.59 -1.28
C THR A 183 5.79 -24.61 -0.24
N THR A 184 6.69 -24.10 0.60
CA THR A 184 6.46 -23.00 1.50
C THR A 184 7.36 -21.82 1.15
N PHE A 185 6.78 -20.69 0.78
CA PHE A 185 7.48 -19.41 0.68
C PHE A 185 7.30 -18.65 2.00
N ARG A 186 8.40 -18.17 2.59
CA ARG A 186 8.40 -17.28 3.75
C ARG A 186 8.94 -15.92 3.33
N LEU A 187 8.09 -14.92 3.38
CA LEU A 187 8.41 -13.52 3.06
C LEU A 187 8.62 -12.77 4.37
N TYR A 188 9.83 -12.32 4.63
CA TYR A 188 10.17 -11.49 5.78
C TYR A 188 10.16 -10.03 5.34
N LEU A 189 9.28 -9.23 5.90
CA LEU A 189 9.17 -7.79 5.64
C LEU A 189 9.53 -7.02 6.90
N PRO A 190 10.45 -6.04 6.84
CA PRO A 190 10.87 -5.30 8.04
C PRO A 190 9.67 -4.65 8.74
N ARG A 191 9.61 -4.80 10.05
CA ARG A 191 8.67 -4.06 10.88
C ARG A 191 8.89 -2.57 10.66
N CYS A 192 7.82 -1.84 10.48
CA CYS A 192 7.80 -0.39 10.54
C CYS A 192 7.02 0.01 11.79
N GLU A 193 7.62 0.83 12.65
CA GLU A 193 6.86 1.45 13.71
C GLU A 193 5.83 2.37 13.04
N ASP A 194 4.56 1.95 13.07
CA ASP A 194 3.46 2.83 12.69
C ASP A 194 3.37 3.90 13.77
N PRO A 195 3.54 5.19 13.44
CA PRO A 195 3.32 6.27 14.41
C PRO A 195 1.95 6.18 15.08
N ARG A 196 1.00 5.47 14.46
CA ARG A 196 -0.34 5.21 14.99
C ARG A 196 -0.34 4.14 16.09
N GLN A 197 0.55 3.13 16.06
CA GLN A 197 0.68 2.12 17.11
C GLN A 197 1.46 2.63 18.34
N ALA A 198 2.38 3.58 18.16
CA ALA A 198 3.08 4.23 19.27
C ALA A 198 2.12 5.10 20.13
N SER A 199 0.99 5.54 19.57
CA SER A 199 -0.07 6.24 20.31
C SER A 199 -0.96 5.29 21.14
N ASP A 200 -1.11 4.03 20.73
CA ASP A 200 -2.01 3.08 21.44
C ASP A 200 -1.42 2.53 22.75
N VAL A 201 -0.12 2.72 23.02
CA VAL A 201 0.53 2.30 24.27
C VAL A 201 0.44 3.38 25.36
N LEU A 202 0.04 4.61 25.03
CA LEU A 202 -0.05 5.73 25.99
C LEU A 202 -1.45 6.31 26.19
N ASP A 203 -2.49 5.84 25.48
CA ASP A 203 -3.84 6.39 25.66
C ASP A 203 -4.93 5.31 25.77
N THR A 204 -4.96 4.61 26.92
CA THR A 204 -6.20 4.05 27.46
C THR A 204 -6.95 5.14 28.24
N THR A 205 -7.19 6.27 27.61
CA THR A 205 -8.13 7.25 28.14
C THR A 205 -8.87 7.95 26.99
N THR A 206 -10.15 7.58 26.85
CA THR A 206 -11.20 8.27 26.09
C THR A 206 -11.01 8.44 24.60
N ASP A 207 -11.86 7.73 23.87
CA ASP A 207 -12.23 7.84 22.44
C ASP A 207 -12.88 9.22 22.15
N VAL A 208 -12.12 10.31 22.31
CA VAL A 208 -12.57 11.66 21.92
C VAL A 208 -11.87 12.02 20.61
N THR A 209 -12.54 11.76 19.49
CA THR A 209 -12.12 12.30 18.20
C THR A 209 -11.95 13.82 18.35
N PRO A 210 -10.75 14.40 18.06
CA PRO A 210 -10.54 15.82 18.20
C PRO A 210 -11.57 16.60 17.37
N THR A 211 -12.28 17.52 18.01
CA THR A 211 -13.26 18.42 17.39
C THR A 211 -12.80 19.86 17.52
N GLY A 212 -13.36 20.76 16.71
CA GLY A 212 -13.02 22.17 16.77
C GLY A 212 -14.17 23.06 16.31
N HIS A 213 -13.93 24.36 16.30
CA HIS A 213 -14.89 25.37 15.88
C HIS A 213 -14.26 26.41 14.93
N GLU A 214 -13.00 26.16 14.59
CA GLU A 214 -12.21 26.99 13.70
C GLU A 214 -12.72 26.88 12.26
N THR A 215 -12.32 27.83 11.41
CA THR A 215 -12.73 27.88 10.01
C THR A 215 -11.66 27.25 9.12
N VAL A 216 -12.01 26.19 8.40
CA VAL A 216 -11.13 25.45 7.49
C VAL A 216 -11.53 25.75 6.04
N LEU A 217 -10.60 26.29 5.25
CA LEU A 217 -10.77 26.42 3.80
C LEU A 217 -10.27 25.13 3.11
N VAL A 218 -11.20 24.36 2.55
CA VAL A 218 -10.92 23.12 1.83
C VAL A 218 -10.81 23.41 0.33
N VAL A 219 -9.69 22.99 -0.27
CA VAL A 219 -9.40 23.21 -1.70
C VAL A 219 -9.12 21.86 -2.36
N GLU A 220 -10.03 21.45 -3.25
CA GLU A 220 -10.03 20.15 -3.91
C GLU A 220 -10.73 20.27 -5.26
N ASP A 221 -10.15 19.77 -6.33
CA ASP A 221 -10.69 19.87 -7.70
C ASP A 221 -11.68 18.74 -8.04
N ASN A 222 -11.60 17.61 -7.35
CA ASN A 222 -12.58 16.54 -7.49
C ASN A 222 -13.79 16.80 -6.58
N ALA A 223 -14.97 16.97 -7.19
CA ALA A 223 -16.20 17.31 -6.46
C ALA A 223 -16.61 16.25 -5.42
N GLU A 224 -16.45 14.95 -5.71
CA GLU A 224 -16.81 13.86 -4.81
C GLU A 224 -15.88 13.84 -3.58
N VAL A 225 -14.58 14.05 -3.80
CA VAL A 225 -13.58 14.13 -2.73
C VAL A 225 -13.79 15.37 -1.88
N LEU A 226 -14.13 16.51 -2.51
CA LEU A 226 -14.47 17.75 -1.82
C LEU A 226 -15.68 17.55 -0.91
N GLU A 227 -16.78 16.98 -1.41
CA GLU A 227 -17.99 16.70 -0.62
C GLU A 227 -17.68 15.81 0.58
N LEU A 228 -16.88 14.75 0.40
CA LEU A 228 -16.48 13.85 1.48
C LEU A 228 -15.65 14.59 2.55
N ALA A 229 -14.68 15.40 2.13
CA ALA A 229 -13.84 16.18 3.03
C ALA A 229 -14.67 17.19 3.81
N VAL A 230 -15.58 17.91 3.14
CA VAL A 230 -16.51 18.88 3.75
C VAL A 230 -17.41 18.23 4.80
N ALA A 231 -18.04 17.09 4.44
CA ALA A 231 -18.88 16.35 5.37
C ALA A 231 -18.09 15.91 6.61
N THR A 232 -16.89 15.32 6.38
CA THR A 232 -16.05 14.80 7.48
C THR A 232 -15.57 15.92 8.40
N ILE A 233 -15.09 17.07 7.87
CA ILE A 233 -14.59 18.21 8.65
C ILE A 233 -15.75 18.91 9.35
N GLY A 234 -16.91 19.04 8.68
CA GLY A 234 -18.12 19.59 9.29
C GLY A 234 -18.65 18.75 10.45
N ASP A 235 -18.64 17.43 10.34
CA ASP A 235 -19.00 16.48 11.41
C ASP A 235 -18.06 16.55 12.63
N LEU A 236 -16.84 17.07 12.45
CA LEU A 236 -15.88 17.34 13.52
C LEU A 236 -16.10 18.70 14.20
N GLY A 237 -17.12 19.47 13.76
CA GLY A 237 -17.53 20.74 14.36
C GLY A 237 -16.89 21.98 13.71
N TYR A 238 -15.99 21.84 12.75
CA TYR A 238 -15.33 22.95 12.08
C TYR A 238 -16.28 23.67 11.10
N ARG A 239 -16.12 24.98 10.96
CA ARG A 239 -16.74 25.74 9.88
C ARG A 239 -15.96 25.49 8.59
N VAL A 240 -16.63 25.12 7.50
CA VAL A 240 -15.97 24.78 6.25
C VAL A 240 -16.28 25.82 5.17
N LEU A 241 -15.22 26.34 4.55
CA LEU A 241 -15.26 27.09 3.29
C LEU A 241 -14.69 26.22 2.19
N THR A 242 -15.16 26.37 0.95
CA THR A 242 -14.77 25.47 -0.15
C THR A 242 -14.26 26.23 -1.36
N ALA A 243 -13.29 25.66 -2.05
CA ALA A 243 -12.83 26.13 -3.35
C ALA A 243 -12.45 24.94 -4.23
N ALA A 244 -12.81 24.98 -5.51
CA ALA A 244 -12.53 23.91 -6.46
C ALA A 244 -11.12 24.01 -7.13
N ASN A 245 -10.35 25.06 -6.85
CA ASN A 245 -9.00 25.27 -7.41
C ASN A 245 -8.29 26.44 -6.72
N GLY A 246 -6.97 26.55 -6.97
CA GLY A 246 -6.15 27.61 -6.40
C GLY A 246 -6.67 29.05 -6.65
N PRO A 247 -7.04 29.45 -7.89
CA PRO A 247 -7.58 30.78 -8.13
C PRO A 247 -8.85 31.10 -7.37
N SER A 248 -9.78 30.16 -7.19
CA SER A 248 -10.98 30.36 -6.37
C SER A 248 -10.67 30.44 -4.87
N ALA A 249 -9.74 29.63 -4.39
CA ALA A 249 -9.24 29.71 -3.02
C ALA A 249 -8.59 31.06 -2.73
N MET A 250 -7.79 31.59 -3.64
CA MET A 250 -7.16 32.92 -3.49
C MET A 250 -8.18 34.05 -3.36
N LYS A 251 -9.32 33.98 -4.01
CA LYS A 251 -10.40 34.99 -3.83
C LYS A 251 -10.94 34.97 -2.39
N ILE A 252 -11.08 33.78 -1.79
CA ILE A 252 -11.52 33.64 -0.39
C ILE A 252 -10.42 34.11 0.56
N VAL A 253 -9.15 33.78 0.27
CA VAL A 253 -7.99 34.25 1.05
C VAL A 253 -7.90 35.79 1.04
N GLN A 254 -8.29 36.45 -0.04
CA GLN A 254 -8.27 37.92 -0.19
C GLN A 254 -9.51 38.61 0.41
N SER A 255 -10.55 37.86 0.75
CA SER A 255 -11.76 38.43 1.37
C SER A 255 -11.58 38.62 2.90
N ASP A 256 -12.57 39.17 3.56
CA ASP A 256 -12.58 39.33 5.02
C ASP A 256 -13.06 38.08 5.78
N GLU A 257 -13.33 36.97 5.08
CA GLU A 257 -13.74 35.71 5.72
C GLU A 257 -12.64 35.18 6.65
N PRO A 258 -12.96 34.77 7.88
CA PRO A 258 -12.01 34.19 8.80
C PRO A 258 -11.55 32.81 8.24
N ILE A 259 -10.24 32.58 8.22
CA ILE A 259 -9.64 31.30 7.84
C ILE A 259 -8.55 30.98 8.86
N ASP A 260 -8.72 29.89 9.59
CA ASP A 260 -7.76 29.41 10.58
C ASP A 260 -6.83 28.36 9.98
N LEU A 261 -7.33 27.54 9.03
CA LEU A 261 -6.57 26.50 8.36
C LEU A 261 -6.89 26.46 6.86
N LEU A 262 -5.85 26.37 6.04
CA LEU A 262 -5.94 26.05 4.61
C LEU A 262 -5.63 24.56 4.41
N PHE A 263 -6.64 23.77 4.04
CA PHE A 263 -6.50 22.35 3.71
C PHE A 263 -6.62 22.18 2.20
N SER A 264 -5.52 21.80 1.52
CA SER A 264 -5.46 21.81 0.06
C SER A 264 -4.90 20.52 -0.51
N ASP A 265 -5.48 20.02 -1.61
CA ASP A 265 -4.75 19.08 -2.48
C ASP A 265 -3.50 19.76 -3.07
N ILE A 266 -2.46 18.96 -3.25
CA ILE A 266 -1.21 19.42 -3.87
C ILE A 266 -1.37 19.49 -5.38
N VAL A 267 -2.01 18.50 -6.00
CA VAL A 267 -2.12 18.36 -7.45
C VAL A 267 -3.50 18.83 -7.91
N MET A 268 -3.57 20.05 -8.39
CA MET A 268 -4.80 20.64 -8.91
C MET A 268 -4.61 21.14 -10.33
N PRO A 269 -5.59 20.95 -11.24
CA PRO A 269 -5.56 21.54 -12.56
C PRO A 269 -5.71 23.08 -12.49
N GLY A 270 -5.13 23.80 -13.44
CA GLY A 270 -5.30 25.24 -13.53
C GLY A 270 -4.09 26.08 -13.14
N GLY A 271 -2.89 25.48 -13.08
CA GLY A 271 -1.61 26.20 -13.04
C GLY A 271 -1.12 26.64 -11.66
N MET A 272 -1.88 26.39 -10.57
CA MET A 272 -1.44 26.67 -9.20
C MET A 272 -1.58 25.38 -8.38
N ASN A 273 -0.47 24.84 -7.89
CA ASN A 273 -0.47 23.69 -7.00
C ASN A 273 -0.69 24.12 -5.53
N GLY A 274 -0.95 23.12 -4.63
CA GLY A 274 -1.25 23.40 -3.22
C GLY A 274 -0.11 24.11 -2.48
N PHE A 275 1.15 23.84 -2.77
CA PHE A 275 2.28 24.53 -2.12
C PHE A 275 2.40 25.98 -2.58
N GLU A 276 2.19 26.24 -3.86
CA GLU A 276 2.17 27.60 -4.39
C GLU A 276 1.00 28.40 -3.82
N LEU A 277 -0.18 27.76 -3.69
CA LEU A 277 -1.35 28.37 -3.04
C LEU A 277 -1.02 28.77 -1.60
N ILE A 278 -0.43 27.89 -0.81
CA ILE A 278 -0.04 28.16 0.58
C ILE A 278 0.95 29.31 0.66
N SER A 279 1.98 29.30 -0.19
CA SER A 279 2.99 30.37 -0.21
C SER A 279 2.37 31.72 -0.52
N ARG A 280 1.47 31.80 -1.49
CA ARG A 280 0.75 33.03 -1.83
C ARG A 280 -0.25 33.45 -0.75
N ALA A 281 -0.94 32.48 -0.13
CA ALA A 281 -1.89 32.75 0.95
C ALA A 281 -1.17 33.32 2.18
N ARG A 282 -0.02 32.75 2.56
CA ARG A 282 0.83 33.25 3.65
C ARG A 282 1.41 34.65 3.38
N ALA A 283 1.70 34.99 2.13
CA ALA A 283 2.12 36.34 1.76
C ALA A 283 1.05 37.40 2.03
N ILE A 284 -0.24 37.01 2.09
CA ILE A 284 -1.37 37.91 2.37
C ILE A 284 -1.78 37.85 3.85
N ARG A 285 -1.82 36.63 4.43
CA ARG A 285 -2.34 36.36 5.79
C ARG A 285 -1.30 35.92 6.79
N GLY A 286 0.01 36.18 6.52
CA GLY A 286 1.11 35.92 7.44
C GLY A 286 1.19 34.47 7.90
N GLU A 287 0.85 34.19 9.15
CA GLU A 287 0.97 32.86 9.78
C GLU A 287 -0.21 31.92 9.51
N LEU A 288 -0.86 32.01 8.34
CA LEU A 288 -1.96 31.10 7.99
C LEU A 288 -1.49 29.65 8.09
N LYS A 289 -2.16 28.90 8.96
CA LYS A 289 -1.90 27.47 9.15
C LYS A 289 -2.33 26.70 7.92
N ALA A 290 -1.58 25.64 7.59
CA ALA A 290 -1.87 24.89 6.39
C ALA A 290 -1.64 23.38 6.59
N LEU A 291 -2.43 22.58 5.88
CA LEU A 291 -2.34 21.14 5.75
C LEU A 291 -2.49 20.80 4.28
N VAL A 292 -1.61 19.98 3.74
CA VAL A 292 -1.74 19.50 2.35
C VAL A 292 -2.13 18.04 2.31
N THR A 293 -2.82 17.66 1.22
CA THR A 293 -3.15 16.28 0.95
C THR A 293 -2.71 15.87 -0.45
N SER A 294 -2.38 14.60 -0.64
CA SER A 294 -1.96 14.06 -1.94
C SER A 294 -2.31 12.60 -2.08
N GLY A 295 -2.75 12.20 -3.28
CA GLY A 295 -2.84 10.79 -3.68
C GLY A 295 -1.51 10.17 -4.09
N TYR A 296 -0.41 10.94 -4.08
CA TYR A 296 0.92 10.49 -4.49
C TYR A 296 1.93 10.71 -3.37
N ALA A 297 2.54 9.64 -2.87
CA ALA A 297 3.57 9.71 -1.83
C ALA A 297 4.88 10.40 -2.30
N ASN A 298 5.08 10.59 -3.60
CA ASN A 298 6.30 11.16 -4.20
C ASN A 298 6.29 12.69 -4.33
N VAL A 299 5.71 13.40 -3.41
CA VAL A 299 5.81 14.87 -3.38
C VAL A 299 7.17 15.35 -2.83
N HIS A 300 8.03 14.44 -2.38
CA HIS A 300 9.40 14.73 -1.93
C HIS A 300 10.40 14.73 -3.10
N ARG A 301 10.47 15.84 -3.88
CA ARG A 301 11.67 16.11 -4.69
C ARG A 301 12.63 16.99 -3.86
N PRO A 302 13.89 16.59 -3.66
CA PRO A 302 14.88 17.46 -3.03
C PRO A 302 15.15 18.67 -3.95
N GLY A 303 15.12 19.88 -3.42
CA GLY A 303 15.60 21.08 -4.11
C GLY A 303 14.57 22.16 -4.45
N THR A 304 13.35 22.14 -3.90
CA THR A 304 12.40 23.26 -4.00
C THR A 304 12.16 23.88 -2.63
N ASP A 305 12.16 25.22 -2.59
CA ASP A 305 11.77 26.06 -1.43
C ASP A 305 10.28 25.78 -1.11
N ARG A 306 10.01 24.77 -0.28
CA ARG A 306 8.66 24.33 0.07
C ARG A 306 8.33 24.82 1.48
N PRO A 307 7.12 25.32 1.70
CA PRO A 307 6.68 25.64 3.04
C PRO A 307 6.67 24.36 3.91
N ASP A 308 7.14 24.46 5.14
CA ASP A 308 7.04 23.40 6.14
C ASP A 308 5.57 23.28 6.58
N VAL A 309 4.86 22.30 6.00
CA VAL A 309 3.44 22.01 6.25
C VAL A 309 3.22 20.52 6.38
N PRO A 310 2.33 20.06 7.29
CA PRO A 310 1.96 18.66 7.39
C PRO A 310 1.35 18.14 6.08
N LEU A 311 1.63 16.87 5.76
CA LEU A 311 1.10 16.17 4.59
C LEU A 311 0.23 15.00 5.05
N LEU A 312 -1.02 14.97 4.62
CA LEU A 312 -1.95 13.86 4.80
C LEU A 312 -2.11 13.10 3.48
N LEU A 313 -1.78 11.81 3.47
CA LEU A 313 -1.88 10.97 2.27
C LEU A 313 -3.32 10.50 2.05
N LYS A 314 -3.78 10.50 0.79
CA LYS A 314 -5.04 9.90 0.35
C LYS A 314 -4.82 8.42 -0.03
N PRO A 315 -5.77 7.50 0.30
CA PRO A 315 -7.01 7.73 1.05
C PRO A 315 -6.75 7.85 2.57
N TYR A 316 -7.46 8.75 3.24
CA TYR A 316 -7.35 8.95 4.69
C TYR A 316 -8.67 8.60 5.39
N ARG A 317 -8.58 8.11 6.63
CA ARG A 317 -9.75 7.82 7.49
C ARG A 317 -10.18 9.09 8.23
N ARG A 318 -11.44 9.11 8.73
CA ARG A 318 -11.97 10.22 9.54
C ARG A 318 -11.07 10.59 10.74
N GLY A 319 -10.56 9.58 11.45
CA GLY A 319 -9.68 9.79 12.60
C GLY A 319 -8.32 10.41 12.23
N ASP A 320 -7.78 10.05 11.07
CA ASP A 320 -6.53 10.63 10.56
C ASP A 320 -6.74 12.10 10.20
N LEU A 321 -7.81 12.41 9.46
CA LEU A 321 -8.15 13.78 9.12
C LEU A 321 -8.35 14.65 10.37
N ALA A 322 -9.08 14.16 11.38
CA ALA A 322 -9.29 14.86 12.65
C ALA A 322 -7.97 15.19 13.36
N ARG A 323 -7.06 14.22 13.45
CA ARG A 323 -5.75 14.41 14.09
C ARG A 323 -4.86 15.40 13.33
N TYR A 324 -4.78 15.25 12.00
CA TYR A 324 -3.94 16.14 11.19
C TYR A 324 -4.45 17.56 11.14
N VAL A 325 -5.78 17.77 11.09
CA VAL A 325 -6.40 19.09 11.20
C VAL A 325 -6.06 19.73 12.55
N ARG A 326 -6.23 18.97 13.65
CA ARG A 326 -5.88 19.49 14.99
C ARG A 326 -4.40 19.79 15.13
N MET A 327 -3.53 18.87 14.70
CA MET A 327 -2.08 19.05 14.70
C MET A 327 -1.67 20.28 13.89
N ALA A 328 -2.27 20.53 12.74
CA ALA A 328 -1.98 21.69 11.91
C ALA A 328 -2.44 22.99 12.56
N LEU A 329 -3.59 22.97 13.25
CA LEU A 329 -4.14 24.12 13.99
C LEU A 329 -3.35 24.42 15.27
N ASP A 330 -2.78 23.42 15.94
CA ASP A 330 -2.04 23.59 17.20
C ASP A 330 -0.54 23.90 16.97
N ARG A 331 -0.05 23.78 15.76
CA ARG A 331 1.34 24.17 15.42
C ARG A 331 1.53 25.67 15.71
N ALA A 332 2.57 25.96 16.53
CA ALA A 332 2.95 27.34 16.87
C ALA A 332 3.59 28.06 15.68
#